data_fdf2823bac9f3898ccedc039ad760b87
#
_entry.id   fdf2823bac9f3898ccedc039ad760b87
#
_cell.length_a   1.000
_cell.length_b   1.000
_cell.length_c   1.000
_cell.angle_alpha   90.00
_cell.angle_beta   90.00
_cell.angle_gamma   90.00
#
_symmetry.space_group_name_H-M   'P 1'
#
loop_
_entity.id
_entity.type
_entity.pdbx_description
1 polymer ?
#
loop_
_entity_poly.entity_id
_entity_poly.type
_entity_poly.pdbx_seq_one_letter_code
_entity_poly.pdbx_strand_id
1 'polypeptide(L)'
;SSATPSQNLGGLVGWIGSGGGSAGNRVAALKNCSATDVHLTGYQAGGLVGQVLGDRGVSFDDCQTENVYIRYSSISSSSGFIGNIGDGGINISWSAAIEINNCNPAQNVYYINDRTGEPNTTYKPQSPFYGRKNKVDVVTITPEETTEP
;
A
#
# COMPACT_ATOMS: atom_id res chain seq x y z
N SER A 1 0.85 -17.32 -23.61
CA SER A 1 -0.26 -16.59 -23.00
C SER A 1 0.32 -15.45 -22.17
N SER A 2 0.09 -14.23 -22.62
CA SER A 2 0.42 -13.08 -21.82
C SER A 2 -0.57 -13.03 -20.64
N ALA A 3 -0.13 -13.49 -19.48
CA ALA A 3 -0.87 -13.21 -18.26
C ALA A 3 -0.91 -11.69 -18.11
N THR A 4 -2.09 -11.10 -18.12
CA THR A 4 -2.25 -9.71 -17.72
C THR A 4 -1.71 -9.60 -16.29
N PRO A 5 -0.74 -8.73 -16.04
CA PRO A 5 -0.23 -8.58 -14.69
C PRO A 5 -1.37 -8.18 -13.76
N SER A 6 -1.43 -8.82 -12.62
CA SER A 6 -2.41 -8.47 -11.59
C SER A 6 -2.25 -7.01 -11.22
N GLN A 7 -3.35 -6.29 -11.15
CA GLN A 7 -3.31 -4.85 -10.93
C GLN A 7 -3.04 -4.50 -9.46
N ASN A 8 -3.51 -5.32 -8.53
CA ASN A 8 -3.40 -5.03 -7.11
C ASN A 8 -2.72 -6.19 -6.39
N LEU A 9 -1.49 -5.98 -6.01
CA LEU A 9 -0.68 -7.00 -5.35
C LEU A 9 -0.23 -6.52 -3.98
N GLY A 10 -0.47 -7.32 -2.97
CA GLY A 10 0.01 -7.09 -1.62
C GLY A 10 0.69 -8.34 -1.08
N GLY A 11 1.67 -8.14 -0.24
CA GLY A 11 2.31 -9.27 0.43
C GLY A 11 1.36 -10.04 1.34
N LEU A 12 0.34 -9.39 1.85
CA LEU A 12 -0.69 -9.98 2.69
C LEU A 12 -2.08 -9.88 2.05
N VAL A 13 -2.47 -8.70 1.57
CA VAL A 13 -3.81 -8.44 1.02
C VAL A 13 -3.68 -7.72 -0.32
N GLY A 14 -4.33 -8.24 -1.36
CA GLY A 14 -4.31 -7.59 -2.65
C GLY A 14 -5.16 -6.32 -2.69
N TRP A 15 -6.34 -6.32 -2.05
CA TRP A 15 -7.28 -5.23 -2.16
C TRP A 15 -8.23 -5.15 -0.96
N ILE A 16 -8.46 -3.92 -0.48
CA ILE A 16 -9.42 -3.64 0.60
C ILE A 16 -10.44 -2.63 0.09
N GLY A 17 -11.71 -3.02 0.07
CA GLY A 17 -12.79 -2.15 -0.35
C GLY A 17 -14.13 -2.89 -0.34
N SER A 18 -15.22 -2.18 -0.61
CA SER A 18 -16.55 -2.79 -0.66
C SER A 18 -16.99 -3.20 -2.06
N GLY A 19 -16.29 -2.75 -3.07
CA GLY A 19 -16.57 -3.14 -4.46
C GLY A 19 -17.83 -2.54 -5.07
N GLY A 20 -18.38 -1.53 -4.44
CA GLY A 20 -19.57 -0.83 -4.93
C GLY A 20 -20.75 -0.96 -3.98
N GLY A 21 -21.45 0.11 -3.83
CA GLY A 21 -22.56 0.25 -2.89
C GLY A 21 -22.19 1.16 -1.73
N SER A 22 -23.17 1.45 -0.91
CA SER A 22 -23.00 2.36 0.22
C SER A 22 -21.91 1.87 1.16
N ALA A 23 -20.88 2.67 1.32
CA ALA A 23 -19.93 2.49 2.41
C ALA A 23 -20.70 2.60 3.72
N GLY A 24 -21.08 1.49 4.29
CA GLY A 24 -21.63 1.51 5.65
C GLY A 24 -20.53 1.88 6.63
N ASN A 25 -20.88 2.03 7.90
CA ASN A 25 -19.94 2.30 8.99
C ASN A 25 -19.01 1.11 9.28
N ARG A 26 -18.59 0.41 8.23
CA ARG A 26 -17.73 -0.76 8.35
C ARG A 26 -16.28 -0.32 8.31
N VAL A 27 -15.52 -0.74 9.31
CA VAL A 27 -14.09 -0.48 9.40
C VAL A 27 -13.35 -1.80 9.22
N ALA A 28 -12.38 -1.81 8.32
CA ALA A 28 -11.43 -2.90 8.21
C ALA A 28 -10.22 -2.58 9.08
N ALA A 29 -9.70 -3.57 9.81
CA ALA A 29 -8.54 -3.38 10.66
C ALA A 29 -7.53 -4.49 10.44
N LEU A 30 -6.27 -4.12 10.28
CA LEU A 30 -5.13 -5.02 10.26
C LEU A 30 -4.29 -4.72 11.50
N LYS A 31 -4.13 -5.72 12.36
CA LYS A 31 -3.39 -5.57 13.63
C LYS A 31 -2.27 -6.59 13.72
N ASN A 32 -1.11 -6.15 14.13
CA ASN A 32 0.06 -7.00 14.33
C ASN A 32 0.40 -7.83 13.09
N CYS A 33 0.24 -7.24 11.90
CA CYS A 33 0.54 -7.91 10.65
C CYS A 33 1.94 -7.55 10.17
N SER A 34 2.64 -8.52 9.60
CA SER A 34 3.97 -8.28 9.06
C SER A 34 4.15 -9.04 7.74
N ALA A 35 4.97 -8.47 6.87
CA ALA A 35 5.38 -9.10 5.63
C ALA A 35 6.86 -8.84 5.41
N THR A 36 7.63 -9.89 5.28
CA THR A 36 9.09 -9.86 5.16
C THR A 36 9.53 -10.63 3.93
N ASP A 37 10.55 -10.13 3.24
CA ASP A 37 11.09 -10.74 2.02
C ASP A 37 10.02 -10.95 0.94
N VAL A 38 9.28 -9.88 0.65
CA VAL A 38 8.13 -9.91 -0.26
C VAL A 38 8.60 -9.68 -1.68
N HIS A 39 8.20 -10.56 -2.59
CA HIS A 39 8.48 -10.43 -4.02
C HIS A 39 7.16 -10.31 -4.79
N LEU A 40 6.95 -9.18 -5.42
CA LEU A 40 5.71 -8.87 -6.14
C LEU A 40 6.04 -8.52 -7.60
N THR A 41 5.20 -8.97 -8.52
CA THR A 41 5.33 -8.62 -9.95
C THR A 41 4.02 -8.01 -10.44
N GLY A 42 4.02 -6.71 -10.61
CA GLY A 42 2.83 -5.97 -11.04
C GLY A 42 3.07 -4.47 -10.98
N TYR A 43 2.09 -3.68 -11.38
CA TYR A 43 2.26 -2.23 -11.44
C TYR A 43 1.61 -1.45 -10.28
N GLN A 44 0.71 -2.05 -9.55
CA GLN A 44 0.18 -1.52 -8.30
C GLN A 44 0.48 -2.51 -7.18
N ALA A 45 1.55 -2.30 -6.49
CA ALA A 45 2.05 -3.25 -5.52
C ALA A 45 2.41 -2.57 -4.19
N GLY A 46 1.99 -3.18 -3.11
CA GLY A 46 2.36 -2.76 -1.77
C GLY A 46 2.91 -3.92 -0.96
N GLY A 47 3.94 -3.69 -0.17
CA GLY A 47 4.55 -4.74 0.64
C GLY A 47 3.56 -5.43 1.57
N LEU A 48 2.54 -4.74 2.04
CA LEU A 48 1.46 -5.28 2.86
C LEU A 48 0.16 -5.37 2.08
N VAL A 49 -0.31 -4.27 1.49
CA VAL A 49 -1.59 -4.17 0.80
C VAL A 49 -1.40 -3.53 -0.58
N GLY A 50 -2.01 -4.12 -1.60
CA GLY A 50 -1.93 -3.60 -2.96
C GLY A 50 -2.74 -2.33 -3.17
N GLN A 51 -4.00 -2.34 -2.75
CA GLN A 51 -4.89 -1.19 -2.90
C GLN A 51 -5.88 -1.08 -1.75
N VAL A 52 -6.13 0.15 -1.31
CA VAL A 52 -7.22 0.50 -0.39
C VAL A 52 -8.13 1.50 -1.10
N LEU A 53 -9.42 1.19 -1.25
CA LEU A 53 -10.33 2.05 -2.02
C LEU A 53 -10.70 3.36 -1.32
N GLY A 54 -10.79 3.37 -0.01
CA GLY A 54 -11.24 4.56 0.72
C GLY A 54 -12.76 4.70 0.80
N ASP A 55 -13.48 3.68 0.42
CA ASP A 55 -14.93 3.59 0.57
C ASP A 55 -15.36 3.15 1.97
N ARG A 56 -14.40 2.85 2.81
CA ARG A 56 -14.57 2.51 4.23
C ARG A 56 -13.35 2.96 5.02
N GLY A 57 -13.52 3.14 6.32
CA GLY A 57 -12.38 3.35 7.20
C GLY A 57 -11.51 2.10 7.27
N VAL A 58 -10.21 2.29 7.24
CA VAL A 58 -9.23 1.22 7.39
C VAL A 58 -8.20 1.66 8.42
N SER A 59 -7.89 0.78 9.37
CA SER A 59 -6.82 1.03 10.32
C SER A 59 -5.74 -0.05 10.22
N PHE A 60 -4.51 0.40 10.30
CA PHE A 60 -3.33 -0.44 10.39
C PHE A 60 -2.68 -0.17 11.75
N ASP A 61 -2.64 -1.17 12.60
CA ASP A 61 -2.09 -1.05 13.96
C ASP A 61 -0.95 -2.04 14.16
N ASP A 62 0.21 -1.55 14.52
CA ASP A 62 1.40 -2.37 14.79
C ASP A 62 1.77 -3.28 13.63
N CYS A 63 1.65 -2.78 12.41
CA CYS A 63 2.00 -3.51 11.20
C CYS A 63 3.39 -3.10 10.70
N GLN A 64 4.07 -4.04 10.04
CA GLN A 64 5.40 -3.76 9.53
C GLN A 64 5.68 -4.53 8.24
N THR A 65 6.53 -3.97 7.41
CA THR A 65 7.07 -4.65 6.24
C THR A 65 8.58 -4.52 6.23
N GLU A 66 9.26 -5.47 5.58
CA GLU A 66 10.71 -5.49 5.49
C GLU A 66 11.15 -6.21 4.21
N ASN A 67 12.16 -5.69 3.52
CA ASN A 67 12.72 -6.26 2.30
C ASN A 67 11.65 -6.54 1.24
N VAL A 68 11.20 -5.50 0.55
CA VAL A 68 10.16 -5.60 -0.47
C VAL A 68 10.79 -5.42 -1.85
N TYR A 69 10.55 -6.39 -2.73
CA TYR A 69 11.04 -6.40 -4.10
C TYR A 69 9.83 -6.31 -5.04
N ILE A 70 9.75 -5.24 -5.81
CA ILE A 70 8.63 -5.00 -6.74
C ILE A 70 9.17 -4.99 -8.16
N ARG A 71 8.78 -6.01 -8.93
CA ARG A 71 9.09 -6.11 -10.35
C ARG A 71 7.90 -5.62 -11.17
N TYR A 72 8.18 -4.87 -12.21
CA TYR A 72 7.12 -4.28 -13.01
C TYR A 72 7.56 -4.09 -14.46
N SER A 73 6.63 -4.19 -15.40
CA SER A 73 6.84 -3.76 -16.78
C SER A 73 6.52 -2.28 -16.97
N SER A 74 5.59 -1.77 -16.16
CA SER A 74 5.22 -0.36 -16.12
C SER A 74 4.78 -0.03 -14.70
N ILE A 75 5.56 0.77 -13.98
CA ILE A 75 5.23 1.11 -12.60
C ILE A 75 4.22 2.25 -12.55
N SER A 76 3.20 2.09 -11.76
CA SER A 76 2.15 3.09 -11.57
C SER A 76 2.13 3.58 -10.12
N SER A 77 1.80 2.71 -9.18
CA SER A 77 1.57 3.09 -7.80
C SER A 77 2.03 1.95 -6.90
N SER A 78 3.18 2.12 -6.29
CA SER A 78 3.78 1.06 -5.48
C SER A 78 4.56 1.63 -4.31
N SER A 79 4.58 0.90 -3.22
CA SER A 79 5.43 1.21 -2.07
C SER A 79 5.73 -0.04 -1.25
N GLY A 80 6.57 0.11 -0.26
CA GLY A 80 6.87 -0.97 0.67
C GLY A 80 5.73 -1.31 1.63
N PHE A 81 4.60 -0.58 1.61
CA PHE A 81 3.49 -0.81 2.54
C PHE A 81 2.15 -0.90 1.79
N ILE A 82 1.61 0.20 1.29
CA ILE A 82 0.37 0.23 0.50
C ILE A 82 0.71 0.70 -0.91
N GLY A 83 0.22 -0.01 -1.92
CA GLY A 83 0.47 0.39 -3.31
C GLY A 83 -0.30 1.65 -3.67
N ASN A 84 -1.62 1.58 -3.64
CA ASN A 84 -2.50 2.66 -4.05
C ASN A 84 -3.62 2.88 -3.05
N ILE A 85 -3.95 4.14 -2.79
CA ILE A 85 -5.10 4.53 -1.96
C ILE A 85 -6.05 5.35 -2.83
N GLY A 86 -7.31 4.87 -2.91
CA GLY A 86 -8.33 5.47 -3.75
C GLY A 86 -8.62 4.67 -5.00
N ASP A 87 -9.59 5.11 -5.76
CA ASP A 87 -10.09 4.40 -6.95
C ASP A 87 -9.64 5.04 -8.28
N GLY A 88 -8.64 5.89 -8.24
CA GLY A 88 -8.20 6.61 -9.42
C GLY A 88 -9.05 7.82 -9.78
N GLY A 89 -9.99 8.20 -8.93
CA GLY A 89 -10.85 9.37 -9.11
C GLY A 89 -12.22 9.09 -9.69
N ILE A 90 -12.60 7.83 -9.81
CA ILE A 90 -13.92 7.44 -10.34
C ILE A 90 -15.03 7.80 -9.36
N ASN A 91 -14.82 7.59 -8.06
CA ASN A 91 -15.77 7.93 -7.00
C ASN A 91 -15.17 8.94 -6.02
N ILE A 92 -15.36 10.20 -6.32
CA ILE A 92 -14.83 11.30 -5.52
C ILE A 92 -15.52 11.51 -4.18
N SER A 93 -16.65 10.84 -3.96
CA SER A 93 -17.38 10.90 -2.70
C SER A 93 -16.83 9.99 -1.60
N TRP A 94 -15.91 9.09 -1.96
CA TRP A 94 -15.31 8.18 -0.99
C TRP A 94 -14.15 8.87 -0.29
N SER A 95 -14.35 9.19 0.97
CA SER A 95 -13.40 9.96 1.77
C SER A 95 -13.21 9.41 3.18
N ALA A 96 -13.44 8.11 3.37
CA ALA A 96 -13.21 7.51 4.67
C ALA A 96 -11.71 7.52 4.99
N ALA A 97 -11.36 7.97 6.19
CA ALA A 97 -9.97 8.13 6.59
C ALA A 97 -9.28 6.77 6.78
N ILE A 98 -8.01 6.74 6.43
CA ILE A 98 -7.13 5.61 6.69
C ILE A 98 -6.20 5.99 7.84
N GLU A 99 -6.16 5.15 8.87
CA GLU A 99 -5.30 5.35 10.04
C GLU A 99 -4.14 4.37 9.99
N ILE A 100 -2.94 4.90 10.20
CA ILE A 100 -1.72 4.09 10.26
C ILE A 100 -1.06 4.38 11.60
N ASN A 101 -1.22 3.45 12.53
CA ASN A 101 -0.82 3.63 13.93
C ASN A 101 0.35 2.70 14.28
N ASN A 102 1.47 3.26 14.68
CA ASN A 102 2.63 2.50 15.13
C ASN A 102 3.11 1.47 14.11
N CYS A 103 3.12 1.83 12.84
CA CYS A 103 3.53 0.95 11.76
C CYS A 103 4.91 1.30 11.25
N ASN A 104 5.67 0.29 10.81
CA ASN A 104 7.00 0.45 10.26
C ASN A 104 7.00 0.01 8.80
N PRO A 105 7.07 0.94 7.84
CA PRO A 105 7.21 0.59 6.44
C PRO A 105 8.64 0.11 6.16
N ALA A 106 8.79 -0.72 5.14
CA ALA A 106 10.10 -1.26 4.76
C ALA A 106 11.07 -0.12 4.45
N GLN A 107 12.27 -0.19 5.04
CA GLN A 107 13.38 0.70 4.71
C GLN A 107 14.03 0.26 3.39
N ASN A 108 14.03 -1.05 3.12
CA ASN A 108 14.62 -1.64 1.93
C ASN A 108 13.51 -2.02 0.96
N VAL A 109 13.25 -1.14 -0.02
CA VAL A 109 12.30 -1.39 -1.09
C VAL A 109 13.03 -1.26 -2.41
N TYR A 110 12.94 -2.31 -3.22
CA TYR A 110 13.62 -2.38 -4.51
C TYR A 110 12.59 -2.42 -5.64
N TYR A 111 12.67 -1.44 -6.52
CA TYR A 111 11.84 -1.36 -7.72
C TYR A 111 12.67 -1.83 -8.90
N ILE A 112 12.25 -2.92 -9.55
CA ILE A 112 13.05 -3.58 -10.59
C ILE A 112 12.25 -3.62 -11.88
N ASN A 113 12.87 -3.15 -12.97
CA ASN A 113 12.27 -3.26 -14.29
C ASN A 113 12.27 -4.73 -14.72
N ASP A 114 11.09 -5.30 -14.95
CA ASP A 114 10.93 -6.70 -15.28
C ASP A 114 11.50 -7.08 -16.65
N ARG A 115 11.60 -6.12 -17.56
CA ARG A 115 12.15 -6.36 -18.91
C ARG A 115 13.67 -6.38 -18.94
N THR A 116 14.31 -5.53 -18.14
CA THR A 116 15.77 -5.38 -18.14
C THR A 116 16.44 -6.02 -16.93
N GLY A 117 15.68 -6.29 -15.86
CA GLY A 117 16.24 -6.76 -14.59
C GLY A 117 17.00 -5.69 -13.82
N GLU A 118 17.02 -4.45 -14.30
CA GLU A 118 17.77 -3.37 -13.68
C GLU A 118 16.93 -2.63 -12.65
N PRO A 119 17.56 -2.12 -11.56
CA PRO A 119 16.83 -1.31 -10.59
C PRO A 119 16.36 0.00 -11.21
N ASN A 120 15.15 0.42 -10.86
CA ASN A 120 14.65 1.74 -11.21
C ASN A 120 15.06 2.73 -10.11
N THR A 121 15.82 3.73 -10.48
CA THR A 121 16.29 4.76 -9.57
C THR A 121 15.49 6.07 -9.65
N THR A 122 14.52 6.14 -10.57
CA THR A 122 13.73 7.36 -10.80
C THR A 122 12.37 7.33 -10.15
N TYR A 123 11.78 6.15 -9.96
CA TYR A 123 10.47 6.02 -9.31
C TYR A 123 10.58 6.30 -7.81
N LYS A 124 9.67 7.13 -7.30
CA LYS A 124 9.54 7.38 -5.86
C LYS A 124 8.07 7.32 -5.46
N PRO A 125 7.71 6.59 -4.41
CA PRO A 125 6.36 6.65 -3.86
C PRO A 125 6.11 8.03 -3.23
N GLN A 126 4.85 8.42 -3.14
CA GLN A 126 4.47 9.68 -2.49
C GLN A 126 4.82 9.69 -0.99
N SER A 127 4.83 8.51 -0.37
CA SER A 127 5.12 8.33 1.05
C SER A 127 5.77 6.95 1.25
N PRO A 128 6.51 6.73 2.34
CA PRO A 128 6.95 5.37 2.70
C PRO A 128 5.78 4.41 2.92
N PHE A 129 4.60 4.91 3.25
CA PHE A 129 3.41 4.10 3.53
C PHE A 129 2.53 3.86 2.32
N TYR A 130 2.59 4.68 1.28
CA TYR A 130 1.76 4.48 0.08
C TYR A 130 2.45 5.00 -1.18
N GLY A 131 2.22 4.32 -2.28
CA GLY A 131 2.77 4.73 -3.56
C GLY A 131 2.05 5.96 -4.11
N ARG A 132 0.74 5.94 -4.06
CA ARG A 132 -0.12 7.04 -4.52
C ARG A 132 -1.39 7.12 -3.68
N LYS A 133 -1.84 8.34 -3.43
CA LYS A 133 -3.09 8.62 -2.72
C LYS A 133 -3.95 9.54 -3.58
N ASN A 134 -5.25 9.25 -3.64
CA ASN A 134 -6.22 10.07 -4.36
C ASN A 134 -7.42 10.38 -3.46
N LYS A 135 -7.55 11.62 -3.02
CA LYS A 135 -8.67 12.20 -2.26
C LYS A 135 -9.07 11.48 -0.95
N VAL A 136 -8.23 10.63 -0.42
CA VAL A 136 -8.46 9.95 0.86
C VAL A 136 -7.47 10.49 1.88
N ASP A 137 -7.96 10.84 3.06
CA ASP A 137 -7.10 11.30 4.14
C ASP A 137 -6.38 10.12 4.79
N VAL A 138 -5.07 10.28 4.99
CA VAL A 138 -4.25 9.32 5.70
C VAL A 138 -3.70 9.97 6.95
N VAL A 139 -4.07 9.43 8.09
CA VAL A 139 -3.58 9.87 9.39
C VAL A 139 -2.52 8.88 9.88
N THR A 140 -1.30 9.37 10.05
CA THR A 140 -0.18 8.55 10.51
C THR A 140 0.17 8.95 11.92
N ILE A 141 0.12 7.99 12.84
CA ILE A 141 0.56 8.16 14.21
C ILE A 141 1.83 7.34 14.39
N THR A 142 2.96 8.04 14.51
CA THR A 142 4.24 7.40 14.82
C THR A 142 4.31 7.11 16.33
N PRO A 143 4.98 6.02 16.72
CA PRO A 143 5.20 5.77 18.13
C PRO A 143 5.96 6.94 18.76
N GLU A 144 5.50 7.41 19.92
CA GLU A 144 6.28 8.35 20.70
C GLU A 144 7.62 7.69 21.05
N GLU A 145 8.71 8.35 20.65
CA GLU A 145 9.98 7.98 21.24
C GLU A 145 9.89 8.25 22.73
N THR A 146 9.77 7.19 23.51
CA THR A 146 9.98 7.30 24.95
C THR A 146 11.45 7.62 25.15
N THR A 147 11.77 8.90 25.21
CA THR A 147 13.03 9.29 25.83
C THR A 147 12.89 8.99 27.30
N GLU A 148 13.40 7.85 27.71
CA GLU A 148 13.57 7.62 29.12
C GLU A 148 14.58 8.63 29.69
N PRO A 149 14.24 9.32 30.79
CA PRO A 149 15.19 10.18 31.44
C PRO A 149 16.37 9.38 32.06
#